data_c55ffda124b8a59cb2e9d321671eaf4e
#
_entry.id   c55ffda124b8a59cb2e9d321671eaf4e
#
_cell.length_a   1.000
_cell.length_b   1.000
_cell.length_c   1.000
_cell.angle_alpha   90.00
_cell.angle_beta   90.00
_cell.angle_gamma   90.00
#
_symmetry.space_group_name_H-M   'P 1'
#
loop_
_entity.id
_entity.type
_entity.pdbx_description
1 polymer ?
#
loop_
_entity_poly.entity_id
_entity_poly.type
_entity_poly.pdbx_seq_one_letter_code
_entity_poly.pdbx_strand_id
1 'polypeptide(L)'
;MENQLDMFGSKTLFDTNQELKTCTKCNQRLPLNCFSIIGASKRIDGTSRLRNKCSTCYKAAVKQKDALLKITPKPDSNYECPICLTKKGNFYLATEDSSRLKDNSSWCLDHDHKTGKFRGWLCNKCNSALGLLGDNI
;
A
#
# COMPACT_ATOMS: atom_id res chain seq x y z
N MET A 1 21.57 -39.44 38.53
CA MET A 1 21.53 -38.47 37.41
C MET A 1 20.17 -37.80 37.44
N GLU A 2 20.07 -36.71 38.15
CA GLU A 2 18.80 -36.04 38.43
C GLU A 2 18.52 -35.00 37.37
N ASN A 3 17.37 -35.19 36.65
CA ASN A 3 16.81 -34.20 35.78
C ASN A 3 16.17 -33.08 36.61
N GLN A 4 16.80 -31.92 36.69
CA GLN A 4 16.18 -30.71 37.19
C GLN A 4 15.18 -30.22 36.17
N LEU A 5 13.91 -30.35 36.50
CA LEU A 5 12.80 -29.70 35.81
C LEU A 5 12.70 -28.28 36.32
N ASP A 6 12.96 -27.29 35.45
CA ASP A 6 12.74 -25.89 35.75
C ASP A 6 11.24 -25.61 35.90
N MET A 7 10.90 -24.98 37.04
CA MET A 7 9.53 -24.76 37.54
C MET A 7 8.76 -23.67 36.75
N PHE A 8 9.26 -23.19 35.63
CA PHE A 8 8.55 -22.27 34.74
C PHE A 8 8.61 -22.81 33.32
N GLY A 9 7.58 -23.54 32.96
CA GLY A 9 7.38 -24.09 31.62
C GLY A 9 7.13 -23.01 30.56
N SER A 10 8.05 -22.09 30.38
CA SER A 10 8.14 -21.22 29.22
C SER A 10 8.95 -21.92 28.14
N LYS A 11 8.29 -22.69 27.30
CA LYS A 11 8.83 -23.06 26.00
C LYS A 11 8.98 -21.82 25.17
N THR A 12 10.10 -21.12 25.31
CA THR A 12 10.59 -20.20 24.29
C THR A 12 11.13 -21.04 23.13
N LEU A 13 10.23 -21.64 22.39
CA LEU A 13 10.52 -22.14 21.05
C LEU A 13 10.71 -20.91 20.16
N PHE A 14 11.87 -20.28 20.22
CA PHE A 14 12.36 -19.48 19.12
C PHE A 14 12.64 -20.48 18.01
N ASP A 15 11.63 -20.64 17.15
CA ASP A 15 11.78 -21.35 15.90
C ASP A 15 12.75 -20.52 15.05
N THR A 16 14.04 -20.87 15.11
CA THR A 16 15.17 -20.15 14.51
C THR A 16 15.14 -20.17 12.97
N ASN A 17 14.10 -20.75 12.37
CA ASN A 17 13.97 -20.89 10.93
C ASN A 17 12.78 -20.09 10.35
N GLN A 18 12.27 -19.10 11.09
CA GLN A 18 11.18 -18.27 10.57
C GLN A 18 11.72 -17.25 9.58
N GLU A 19 11.28 -17.32 8.32
CA GLU A 19 11.65 -16.36 7.29
C GLU A 19 11.15 -14.96 7.65
N LEU A 20 12.09 -13.99 7.67
CA LEU A 20 11.85 -12.60 8.07
C LEU A 20 11.90 -11.68 6.85
N LYS A 21 11.01 -10.68 6.83
CA LYS A 21 10.97 -9.61 5.82
C LYS A 21 11.07 -8.25 6.49
N THR A 22 11.82 -7.33 5.87
CA THR A 22 11.93 -5.95 6.35
C THR A 22 10.75 -5.12 5.85
N CYS A 23 10.05 -4.45 6.77
CA CYS A 23 9.01 -3.49 6.44
C CYS A 23 9.62 -2.19 5.91
N THR A 24 9.22 -1.74 4.72
CA THR A 24 9.75 -0.50 4.10
C THR A 24 9.31 0.80 4.79
N LYS A 25 8.37 0.75 5.73
CA LYS A 25 7.89 1.94 6.46
C LYS A 25 8.52 2.09 7.85
N CYS A 26 8.58 1.00 8.64
CA CYS A 26 9.13 1.05 9.99
C CYS A 26 10.53 0.43 10.11
N ASN A 27 11.08 -0.10 9.01
CA ASN A 27 12.39 -0.75 8.90
C ASN A 27 12.61 -1.95 9.85
N GLN A 28 11.55 -2.46 10.46
CA GLN A 28 11.62 -3.64 11.32
C GLN A 28 11.67 -4.92 10.48
N ARG A 29 12.51 -5.87 10.90
CA ARG A 29 12.50 -7.24 10.37
C ARG A 29 11.43 -8.03 11.11
N LEU A 30 10.43 -8.49 10.40
CA LEU A 30 9.24 -9.14 10.95
C LEU A 30 8.97 -10.45 10.23
N PRO A 31 8.33 -11.42 10.90
CA PRO A 31 7.87 -12.66 10.28
C PRO A 31 6.95 -12.39 9.07
N LEU A 32 6.96 -13.28 8.08
CA LEU A 32 6.16 -13.12 6.85
C LEU A 32 4.65 -12.99 7.12
N ASN A 33 4.14 -13.62 8.17
CA ASN A 33 2.74 -13.52 8.59
C ASN A 33 2.32 -12.11 9.05
N CYS A 34 3.29 -11.23 9.36
CA CYS A 34 3.05 -9.82 9.63
C CYS A 34 2.76 -9.00 8.37
N PHE A 35 2.83 -9.59 7.18
CA PHE A 35 2.61 -8.91 5.90
C PHE A 35 1.38 -9.46 5.19
N SER A 36 0.51 -8.57 4.72
CA SER A 36 -0.68 -8.96 3.98
C SER A 36 -0.33 -9.38 2.55
N ILE A 37 -1.10 -10.33 2.01
CA ILE A 37 -0.99 -10.77 0.62
C ILE A 37 -1.53 -9.69 -0.32
N ILE A 38 -0.91 -9.57 -1.50
CA ILE A 38 -1.36 -8.68 -2.58
C ILE A 38 -2.16 -9.49 -3.58
N GLY A 39 -3.48 -9.25 -3.64
CA GLY A 39 -4.35 -9.89 -4.63
C GLY A 39 -4.42 -11.42 -4.53
N ALA A 40 -5.13 -12.03 -5.47
CA ALA A 40 -5.27 -13.49 -5.56
C ALA A 40 -4.17 -14.14 -6.42
N SER A 41 -3.42 -13.36 -7.20
CA SER A 41 -2.39 -13.89 -8.11
C SER A 41 -1.15 -14.35 -7.34
N LYS A 42 -0.74 -15.56 -7.59
CA LYS A 42 0.51 -16.14 -7.09
C LYS A 42 1.67 -15.80 -8.03
N ARG A 43 2.89 -15.92 -7.52
CA ARG A 43 4.10 -15.90 -8.34
C ARG A 43 4.21 -17.20 -9.16
N ILE A 44 5.16 -17.23 -10.10
CA ILE A 44 5.43 -18.42 -10.94
C ILE A 44 5.80 -19.65 -10.08
N ASP A 45 6.45 -19.44 -8.93
CA ASP A 45 6.81 -20.46 -7.95
C ASP A 45 5.65 -20.90 -7.04
N GLY A 46 4.43 -20.43 -7.27
CA GLY A 46 3.23 -20.73 -6.48
C GLY A 46 3.11 -19.95 -5.16
N THR A 47 4.10 -19.12 -4.80
CA THR A 47 4.07 -18.32 -3.57
C THR A 47 3.17 -17.10 -3.69
N SER A 48 2.59 -16.66 -2.55
CA SER A 48 1.79 -15.45 -2.50
C SER A 48 2.68 -14.20 -2.48
N ARG A 49 2.24 -13.16 -3.20
CA ARG A 49 2.92 -11.85 -3.18
C ARG A 49 2.58 -11.12 -1.88
N LEU A 50 3.57 -10.88 -1.05
CA LEU A 50 3.40 -10.09 0.18
C LEU A 50 3.66 -8.60 -0.07
N ARG A 51 2.91 -7.75 0.64
CA ARG A 51 3.16 -6.30 0.66
C ARG A 51 4.55 -5.99 1.21
N ASN A 52 5.10 -4.84 0.83
CA ASN A 52 6.39 -4.37 1.33
C ASN A 52 6.26 -3.64 2.69
N LYS A 53 5.06 -3.20 3.05
CA LYS A 53 4.74 -2.66 4.37
C LYS A 53 4.09 -3.74 5.22
N CYS A 54 4.47 -3.85 6.50
CA CYS A 54 3.78 -4.76 7.42
C CYS A 54 2.30 -4.35 7.59
N SER A 55 1.47 -5.26 8.05
CA SER A 55 0.01 -5.08 8.18
C SER A 55 -0.35 -3.87 9.03
N THR A 56 0.38 -3.61 10.11
CA THR A 56 0.19 -2.45 10.97
C THR A 56 0.45 -1.14 10.22
N CYS A 57 1.62 -1.02 9.56
CA CYS A 57 1.96 0.16 8.77
C CYS A 57 1.03 0.37 7.57
N TYR A 58 0.59 -0.72 6.95
CA TYR A 58 -0.36 -0.65 5.84
C TYR A 58 -1.74 -0.13 6.31
N LYS A 59 -2.27 -0.69 7.39
CA LYS A 59 -3.56 -0.24 7.98
C LYS A 59 -3.52 1.23 8.41
N ALA A 60 -2.40 1.67 9.01
CA ALA A 60 -2.21 3.07 9.37
C ALA A 60 -2.25 4.00 8.14
N ALA A 61 -1.57 3.62 7.05
CA ALA A 61 -1.58 4.39 5.81
C ALA A 61 -2.97 4.45 5.17
N VAL A 62 -3.72 3.34 5.16
CA VAL A 62 -5.11 3.31 4.68
C VAL A 62 -6.00 4.24 5.51
N LYS A 63 -5.93 4.14 6.84
CA LYS A 63 -6.71 5.01 7.76
C LYS A 63 -6.42 6.49 7.52
N GLN A 64 -5.15 6.86 7.31
CA GLN A 64 -4.75 8.24 7.00
C GLN A 64 -5.35 8.71 5.68
N LYS A 65 -5.26 7.91 4.63
CA LYS A 65 -5.86 8.22 3.33
C LYS A 65 -7.38 8.37 3.43
N ASP A 66 -8.05 7.46 4.14
CA ASP A 66 -9.51 7.51 4.32
C ASP A 66 -9.95 8.76 5.09
N ALA A 67 -9.17 9.20 6.08
CA ALA A 67 -9.43 10.44 6.80
C ALA A 67 -9.33 11.66 5.88
N LEU A 68 -8.31 11.71 5.02
CA LEU A 68 -8.16 12.77 4.01
C LEU A 68 -9.31 12.77 2.99
N LEU A 69 -9.74 11.59 2.51
CA LEU A 69 -10.85 11.48 1.57
C LEU A 69 -12.17 12.02 2.14
N LYS A 70 -12.37 11.95 3.45
CA LYS A 70 -13.58 12.47 4.12
C LYS A 70 -13.64 14.00 4.17
N ILE A 71 -12.48 14.67 4.27
CA ILE A 71 -12.40 16.12 4.44
C ILE A 71 -12.03 16.86 3.16
N THR A 72 -11.57 16.14 2.12
CA THR A 72 -11.13 16.72 0.86
C THR A 72 -12.18 16.45 -0.22
N PRO A 73 -12.87 17.48 -0.75
CA PRO A 73 -13.85 17.28 -1.79
C PRO A 73 -13.21 16.73 -3.06
N LYS A 74 -13.93 15.85 -3.75
CA LYS A 74 -13.50 15.33 -5.05
C LYS A 74 -13.51 16.45 -6.08
N PRO A 75 -12.61 16.41 -7.08
CA PRO A 75 -12.61 17.35 -8.18
C PRO A 75 -13.92 17.31 -8.98
N ASP A 76 -14.29 18.45 -9.53
CA ASP A 76 -15.42 18.57 -10.47
C ASP A 76 -15.05 18.08 -11.88
N SER A 77 -16.01 18.15 -12.80
CA SER A 77 -15.85 17.71 -14.19
C SER A 77 -14.84 18.53 -15.01
N ASN A 78 -14.52 19.74 -14.58
CA ASN A 78 -13.61 20.67 -15.26
C ASN A 78 -12.17 20.57 -14.73
N TYR A 79 -11.96 19.78 -13.71
CA TYR A 79 -10.65 19.62 -13.09
C TYR A 79 -9.63 19.01 -14.06
N GLU A 80 -8.42 19.55 -14.01
CA GLU A 80 -7.28 19.08 -14.79
C GLU A 80 -6.17 18.61 -13.85
N CYS A 81 -5.51 17.52 -14.22
CA CYS A 81 -4.34 17.06 -13.48
C CYS A 81 -3.24 18.15 -13.49
N PRO A 82 -2.76 18.63 -12.35
CA PRO A 82 -1.79 19.72 -12.30
C PRO A 82 -0.43 19.39 -12.93
N ILE A 83 -0.16 18.11 -13.20
CA ILE A 83 1.11 17.67 -13.82
C ILE A 83 0.99 17.53 -15.32
N CYS A 84 -0.03 16.84 -15.84
CA CYS A 84 -0.14 16.54 -17.27
C CYS A 84 -1.35 17.17 -17.95
N LEU A 85 -2.12 18.00 -17.25
CA LEU A 85 -3.28 18.75 -17.74
C LEU A 85 -4.40 17.89 -18.34
N THR A 86 -4.39 16.57 -18.09
CA THR A 86 -5.49 15.73 -18.50
C THR A 86 -6.75 16.01 -17.67
N LYS A 87 -7.91 15.99 -18.34
CA LYS A 87 -9.24 16.08 -17.70
C LYS A 87 -9.78 14.75 -17.22
N LYS A 88 -9.05 13.65 -17.40
CA LYS A 88 -9.46 12.31 -17.03
C LYS A 88 -8.58 11.76 -15.90
N GLY A 89 -9.18 11.44 -14.78
CA GLY A 89 -8.46 10.85 -13.64
C GLY A 89 -7.87 9.48 -13.93
N ASN A 90 -8.54 8.67 -14.72
CA ASN A 90 -8.11 7.34 -15.10
C ASN A 90 -7.85 7.24 -16.61
N PHE A 91 -6.59 7.14 -17.00
CA PHE A 91 -6.16 7.14 -18.40
C PHE A 91 -5.98 5.72 -18.99
N TYR A 92 -5.92 4.67 -18.17
CA TYR A 92 -5.56 3.32 -18.64
C TYR A 92 -6.65 2.62 -19.45
N LEU A 93 -7.75 3.30 -19.77
CA LEU A 93 -8.99 2.61 -20.13
C LEU A 93 -9.59 3.07 -21.45
N ALA A 94 -8.73 3.42 -22.39
CA ALA A 94 -9.13 3.67 -23.76
C ALA A 94 -9.14 2.39 -24.63
N THR A 95 -9.37 1.23 -24.06
CA THR A 95 -9.70 0.03 -24.86
C THR A 95 -11.19 -0.16 -24.83
N GLU A 96 -11.81 -0.25 -26.02
CA GLU A 96 -13.25 -0.29 -26.25
C GLU A 96 -13.99 -1.47 -25.59
N ASP A 97 -13.27 -2.40 -24.99
CA ASP A 97 -13.80 -3.66 -24.44
C ASP A 97 -13.80 -3.78 -22.91
N SER A 98 -13.68 -2.69 -22.17
CA SER A 98 -13.65 -2.83 -20.73
C SER A 98 -14.98 -2.43 -20.07
N SER A 99 -15.89 -3.39 -19.99
CA SER A 99 -17.09 -3.37 -19.16
C SER A 99 -16.82 -3.09 -17.64
N ARG A 100 -15.55 -3.02 -17.26
CA ARG A 100 -15.09 -2.68 -15.89
C ARG A 100 -14.94 -1.18 -15.64
N LEU A 101 -15.26 -0.34 -16.62
CA LEU A 101 -14.95 1.09 -16.64
C LEU A 101 -16.15 1.98 -16.43
N LYS A 102 -16.97 1.66 -15.47
CA LYS A 102 -18.16 2.47 -15.17
C LYS A 102 -17.86 3.83 -14.53
N ASP A 103 -16.62 4.10 -14.14
CA ASP A 103 -16.25 5.38 -13.53
C ASP A 103 -14.89 5.86 -14.01
N ASN A 104 -14.87 6.62 -15.10
CA ASN A 104 -13.67 7.28 -15.64
C ASN A 104 -13.18 8.45 -14.78
N SER A 105 -13.78 8.69 -13.64
CA SER A 105 -13.59 9.88 -12.80
C SER A 105 -12.78 9.61 -11.53
N SER A 106 -12.09 8.46 -11.42
CA SER A 106 -11.30 8.18 -10.20
C SER A 106 -9.98 8.94 -10.20
N TRP A 107 -10.02 10.16 -9.72
CA TRP A 107 -8.84 10.91 -9.34
C TRP A 107 -8.14 10.25 -8.15
N CYS A 108 -6.80 10.24 -8.17
CA CYS A 108 -5.98 9.74 -7.07
C CYS A 108 -5.72 10.88 -6.09
N LEU A 109 -6.12 10.70 -4.83
CA LEU A 109 -5.72 11.59 -3.76
C LEU A 109 -4.22 11.44 -3.53
N ASP A 110 -3.48 12.51 -3.76
CA ASP A 110 -2.06 12.59 -3.46
C ASP A 110 -1.82 13.30 -2.13
N HIS A 111 -0.87 12.78 -1.36
CA HIS A 111 -0.52 13.30 -0.06
C HIS A 111 0.94 13.02 0.27
N ASP A 112 1.53 13.86 1.06
CA ASP A 112 2.88 13.67 1.57
C ASP A 112 2.94 12.46 2.52
N HIS A 113 3.76 11.48 2.20
CA HIS A 113 3.86 10.23 2.96
C HIS A 113 4.55 10.38 4.33
N LYS A 114 5.24 11.51 4.59
CA LYS A 114 5.88 11.79 5.87
C LYS A 114 4.94 12.56 6.79
N THR A 115 4.35 13.63 6.28
CA THR A 115 3.49 14.53 7.06
C THR A 115 2.01 14.16 7.02
N GLY A 116 1.59 13.40 6.01
CA GLY A 116 0.18 13.05 5.76
C GLY A 116 -0.65 14.21 5.19
N LYS A 117 -0.03 15.32 4.81
CA LYS A 117 -0.75 16.47 4.27
C LYS A 117 -1.21 16.21 2.84
N PHE A 118 -2.42 16.60 2.52
CA PHE A 118 -2.95 16.59 1.17
C PHE A 118 -2.14 17.52 0.26
N ARG A 119 -1.74 17.04 -0.92
CA ARG A 119 -1.02 17.81 -1.94
C ARG A 119 -1.89 18.15 -3.14
N GLY A 120 -2.79 17.27 -3.52
CA GLY A 120 -3.66 17.50 -4.67
C GLY A 120 -4.36 16.23 -5.14
N TRP A 121 -5.15 16.39 -6.19
CA TRP A 121 -5.71 15.28 -6.92
C TRP A 121 -4.91 15.07 -8.20
N LEU A 122 -4.47 13.85 -8.46
CA LEU A 122 -3.69 13.49 -9.63
C LEU A 122 -4.42 12.46 -10.48
N CYS A 123 -4.15 12.46 -11.78
CA CYS A 123 -4.52 11.31 -12.59
C CYS A 123 -3.67 10.08 -12.21
N ASN A 124 -4.17 8.90 -12.51
CA ASN A 124 -3.52 7.65 -12.12
C ASN A 124 -2.07 7.53 -12.66
N LYS A 125 -1.80 8.00 -13.88
CA LYS A 125 -0.44 8.01 -14.46
C LYS A 125 0.53 8.85 -13.64
N CYS A 126 0.15 10.10 -13.36
CA CYS A 126 1.00 11.02 -12.61
C CYS A 126 1.21 10.54 -11.18
N ASN A 127 0.17 10.07 -10.51
CA ASN A 127 0.28 9.50 -9.17
C ASN A 127 1.22 8.27 -9.13
N SER A 128 1.14 7.40 -10.14
CA SER A 128 2.03 6.24 -10.23
C SER A 128 3.47 6.65 -10.54
N ALA A 129 3.67 7.63 -11.43
CA ALA A 129 5.00 8.14 -11.76
C ALA A 129 5.70 8.77 -10.55
N LEU A 130 4.97 9.58 -9.75
CA LEU A 130 5.51 10.15 -8.51
C LEU A 130 5.92 9.07 -7.51
N GLY A 131 5.10 8.04 -7.35
CA GLY A 131 5.44 6.91 -6.48
C GLY A 131 6.70 6.17 -6.92
N LEU A 132 6.95 6.04 -8.23
CA LEU A 132 8.19 5.45 -8.78
C LEU A 132 9.41 6.35 -8.55
N LEU A 133 9.24 7.66 -8.56
CA LEU A 133 10.30 8.64 -8.29
C LEU A 133 10.57 8.85 -6.79
N GLY A 134 9.91 8.09 -5.93
CA GLY A 134 10.11 8.12 -4.49
C GLY A 134 9.50 9.34 -3.79
N ASP A 135 8.48 9.94 -4.39
CA ASP A 135 7.78 11.14 -3.86
C ASP A 135 8.70 12.34 -3.55
N ASN A 136 9.90 12.36 -4.11
CA ASN A 136 10.84 13.46 -3.96
C ASN A 136 10.55 14.52 -5.03
N ILE A 137 9.67 15.43 -4.70
CA ILE A 137 9.44 16.67 -5.44
C ILE A 137 9.58 17.83 -4.47
#